data_0de47f2fcb499c3b66f4c8f409583c91
#
_entry.id   0de47f2fcb499c3b66f4c8f409583c91
#
_cell.length_a   1.000
_cell.length_b   1.000
_cell.length_c   1.000
_cell.angle_alpha   90.00
_cell.angle_beta   90.00
_cell.angle_gamma   90.00
#
_symmetry.space_group_name_H-M   'P 1'
#
loop_
_entity.id
_entity.type
_entity.pdbx_description
1 polymer ?
#
loop_
_entity_poly.entity_id
_entity_poly.type
_entity_poly.pdbx_seq_one_letter_code
_entity_poly.pdbx_strand_id
1 'polypeptide(L)'
;KSTGTKDVRVVIELKDAKTPLDKKQNRSSHLTPVEQAFSYANKNGSKCGWVIVSNFIETRLYKSTSSLEYETFDMTKMDDEKEFLRFYFFMCKDNLILEHGKSVIDELYGENEAEGVDISNKFYKDYKQISNNLFASLKENNPDRNELLLFTKTQKLMDRFTFICFCEDCNLLPQNVYQKLIHNAKNSFSFSPTKLWEQLKGLFESIDKGNLPMKINRYNGGLFRTDEELDSLIIPDDVLESFATLSSYDFNSDLNVNILGQIFEQSISDLEQIKEEISGVQIENGKQKDDGIFYTPYYVTRYIVEQTVGVFLSRRKEELKHEIFKNGAITVEVVKPSTGRKNTYEFTAWAEIPTEKENMTEDELMAVRFTKELHRKYWLEYENVLKKVKICDPACGSGAFLNQCFDYLHEEMDFVLDMRYQFDGQHSIFDIDKEILQNNLYGVDINPESVEITKLSLWLKTAKSNQTLATLDENIKCGNSIVDDNDIADNAFDWEKEFSDVFAHGGFDIIVGNPPYGAKLSDEQKKYVFDRYKSTQGGVDTYKTFFELGLSLP
;
A
#
# COMPACT_ATOMS: atom_id res chain seq x y z
N LYS A 1 1.02 -21.52 -11.30
CA LYS A 1 -0.40 -21.43 -10.90
C LYS A 1 -0.75 -22.71 -10.17
N SER A 2 -1.33 -22.61 -8.97
CA SER A 2 -1.89 -23.76 -8.28
C SER A 2 -3.13 -24.22 -9.07
N THR A 3 -3.39 -25.53 -9.11
CA THR A 3 -4.52 -26.10 -9.86
C THR A 3 -5.89 -25.78 -9.27
N GLY A 4 -5.95 -25.08 -8.13
CA GLY A 4 -7.19 -24.72 -7.42
C GLY A 4 -7.41 -23.24 -7.19
N THR A 5 -6.36 -22.42 -7.31
CA THR A 5 -6.44 -20.96 -7.14
C THR A 5 -5.65 -20.28 -8.24
N LYS A 6 -6.09 -19.09 -8.68
CA LYS A 6 -5.36 -18.29 -9.66
C LYS A 6 -4.13 -17.57 -9.06
N ASP A 7 -3.78 -17.86 -7.82
CA ASP A 7 -2.68 -17.22 -7.11
C ASP A 7 -1.35 -17.49 -7.80
N VAL A 8 -0.64 -16.44 -8.13
CA VAL A 8 0.74 -16.51 -8.61
C VAL A 8 1.64 -16.60 -7.38
N ARG A 9 2.21 -17.77 -7.13
CA ARG A 9 3.13 -18.00 -6.00
C ARG A 9 4.59 -17.82 -6.39
N VAL A 10 4.90 -17.99 -7.67
CA VAL A 10 6.24 -17.83 -8.23
C VAL A 10 6.14 -17.15 -9.57
N VAL A 11 6.96 -16.13 -9.78
CA VAL A 11 7.22 -15.54 -11.09
C VAL A 11 8.46 -16.16 -11.68
N ILE A 12 8.41 -16.57 -12.94
CA ILE A 12 9.54 -17.13 -13.68
C ILE A 12 9.78 -16.28 -14.93
N GLU A 13 10.92 -15.61 -15.00
CA GLU A 13 11.38 -14.88 -16.18
C GLU A 13 12.44 -15.68 -16.91
N LEU A 14 12.17 -15.99 -18.18
CA LEU A 14 13.09 -16.76 -19.02
C LEU A 14 13.66 -15.88 -20.14
N LYS A 15 14.97 -15.93 -20.32
CA LYS A 15 15.71 -15.26 -21.38
C LYS A 15 16.49 -16.27 -22.20
N ASP A 16 16.92 -15.86 -23.38
CA ASP A 16 17.85 -16.69 -24.19
C ASP A 16 19.25 -16.74 -23.54
N ALA A 17 20.01 -17.76 -23.86
CA ALA A 17 21.33 -18.03 -23.28
C ALA A 17 22.38 -16.92 -23.53
N LYS A 18 22.12 -15.98 -24.43
CA LYS A 18 23.03 -14.87 -24.75
C LYS A 18 22.68 -13.60 -23.96
N THR A 19 21.56 -13.59 -23.25
CA THR A 19 21.09 -12.42 -22.48
C THR A 19 21.68 -12.46 -21.07
N PRO A 20 22.59 -11.52 -20.69
CA PRO A 20 23.07 -11.40 -19.33
C PRO A 20 21.93 -10.95 -18.40
N LEU A 21 21.83 -11.58 -17.21
CA LEU A 21 20.73 -11.32 -16.29
C LEU A 21 20.80 -9.94 -15.62
N ASP A 22 22.00 -9.36 -15.51
CA ASP A 22 22.24 -8.08 -14.85
C ASP A 22 22.40 -6.90 -15.82
N LYS A 23 22.22 -7.10 -17.13
CA LYS A 23 22.34 -6.02 -18.10
C LYS A 23 20.99 -5.52 -18.58
N LYS A 24 20.85 -4.19 -18.62
CA LYS A 24 19.67 -3.53 -19.18
C LYS A 24 19.44 -3.94 -20.62
N GLN A 25 18.19 -4.28 -20.93
CA GLN A 25 17.82 -4.73 -22.27
C GLN A 25 17.52 -3.53 -23.19
N ASN A 26 17.82 -3.66 -24.48
CA ASN A 26 17.47 -2.68 -25.52
C ASN A 26 15.95 -2.75 -25.86
N ARG A 27 15.10 -2.63 -24.85
CA ARG A 27 13.63 -2.57 -24.99
C ARG A 27 13.13 -1.27 -24.38
N SER A 28 11.88 -0.93 -24.65
CA SER A 28 11.25 0.31 -24.18
C SER A 28 11.29 0.50 -22.66
N SER A 29 11.37 -0.57 -21.89
CA SER A 29 11.44 -0.55 -20.42
C SER A 29 12.84 -0.31 -19.86
N HIS A 30 13.90 -0.54 -20.64
CA HIS A 30 15.31 -0.48 -20.22
C HIS A 30 15.65 -1.26 -18.93
N LEU A 31 14.81 -2.23 -18.53
CA LEU A 31 15.01 -3.07 -17.35
C LEU A 31 15.98 -4.22 -17.61
N THR A 32 16.68 -4.66 -16.56
CA THR A 32 17.37 -5.96 -16.58
C THR A 32 16.33 -7.09 -16.54
N PRO A 33 16.69 -8.34 -16.88
CA PRO A 33 15.83 -9.49 -16.66
C PRO A 33 15.36 -9.66 -15.23
N VAL A 34 16.22 -9.37 -14.25
CA VAL A 34 15.89 -9.43 -12.80
C VAL A 34 14.86 -8.35 -12.47
N GLU A 35 15.12 -7.08 -12.78
CA GLU A 35 14.16 -5.99 -12.54
C GLU A 35 12.80 -6.24 -13.22
N GLN A 36 12.80 -6.83 -14.41
CA GLN A 36 11.58 -7.20 -15.11
C GLN A 36 10.79 -8.28 -14.35
N ALA A 37 11.47 -9.30 -13.82
CA ALA A 37 10.83 -10.37 -13.06
C ALA A 37 10.22 -9.85 -11.75
N PHE A 38 10.94 -8.99 -11.03
CA PHE A 38 10.44 -8.33 -9.82
C PHE A 38 9.25 -7.40 -10.11
N SER A 39 9.28 -6.66 -11.21
CA SER A 39 8.13 -5.88 -11.66
C SER A 39 6.87 -6.73 -11.87
N TYR A 40 7.01 -7.98 -12.32
CA TYR A 40 5.89 -8.91 -12.44
C TYR A 40 5.48 -9.51 -11.10
N ALA A 41 6.43 -9.80 -10.21
CA ALA A 41 6.14 -10.30 -8.87
C ALA A 41 5.33 -9.27 -8.06
N ASN A 42 5.78 -8.02 -8.08
CA ASN A 42 5.11 -6.91 -7.40
C ASN A 42 3.66 -6.65 -7.90
N LYS A 43 3.41 -6.90 -9.21
CA LYS A 43 2.06 -6.82 -9.78
C LYS A 43 1.13 -7.95 -9.36
N ASN A 44 1.66 -9.04 -8.82
CA ASN A 44 0.89 -10.22 -8.40
C ASN A 44 0.68 -10.27 -6.88
N GLY A 45 1.04 -9.21 -6.15
CA GLY A 45 0.77 -9.02 -4.73
C GLY A 45 1.56 -9.93 -3.79
N SER A 46 1.23 -9.88 -2.51
CA SER A 46 1.95 -10.54 -1.41
C SER A 46 1.94 -12.09 -1.46
N LYS A 47 1.11 -12.69 -2.30
CA LYS A 47 1.08 -14.15 -2.48
C LYS A 47 2.20 -14.69 -3.35
N CYS A 48 2.89 -13.82 -4.11
CA CYS A 48 4.08 -14.20 -4.86
C CYS A 48 5.29 -14.21 -3.92
N GLY A 49 5.65 -15.37 -3.40
CA GLY A 49 6.77 -15.54 -2.46
C GLY A 49 8.14 -15.58 -3.14
N TRP A 50 8.21 -16.01 -4.41
CA TRP A 50 9.47 -16.35 -5.06
C TRP A 50 9.57 -15.82 -6.49
N VAL A 51 10.79 -15.45 -6.88
CA VAL A 51 11.12 -15.01 -8.25
C VAL A 51 12.26 -15.87 -8.78
N ILE A 52 12.07 -16.45 -9.96
CA ILE A 52 13.09 -17.24 -10.67
C ILE A 52 13.44 -16.50 -11.96
N VAL A 53 14.73 -16.27 -12.18
CA VAL A 53 15.24 -15.67 -13.40
C VAL A 53 16.26 -16.60 -14.04
N SER A 54 16.07 -16.97 -15.30
CA SER A 54 16.97 -17.89 -15.99
C SER A 54 17.24 -17.48 -17.42
N ASN A 55 18.50 -17.67 -17.86
CA ASN A 55 18.90 -17.62 -19.25
C ASN A 55 19.37 -18.98 -19.80
N PHE A 56 19.00 -20.08 -19.14
CA PHE A 56 19.38 -21.45 -19.44
C PHE A 56 20.88 -21.80 -19.25
N ILE A 57 21.73 -20.83 -18.94
CA ILE A 57 23.12 -21.03 -18.50
C ILE A 57 23.20 -20.85 -16.99
N GLU A 58 22.58 -19.79 -16.50
CA GLU A 58 22.46 -19.45 -15.10
C GLU A 58 20.98 -19.35 -14.74
N THR A 59 20.61 -19.93 -13.58
CA THR A 59 19.29 -19.79 -12.98
C THR A 59 19.47 -19.24 -11.57
N ARG A 60 18.68 -18.23 -11.24
CA ARG A 60 18.67 -17.58 -9.93
C ARG A 60 17.29 -17.69 -9.28
N LEU A 61 17.27 -18.00 -7.99
CA LEU A 61 16.08 -17.99 -7.16
C LEU A 61 16.19 -16.84 -6.15
N TYR A 62 15.20 -15.99 -6.13
CA TYR A 62 15.09 -14.85 -5.24
C TYR A 62 13.85 -14.99 -4.36
N LYS A 63 13.90 -14.49 -3.13
CA LYS A 63 12.69 -14.14 -2.39
C LYS A 63 12.06 -12.91 -3.06
N SER A 64 10.74 -12.86 -3.22
CA SER A 64 10.06 -11.76 -3.91
C SER A 64 10.22 -10.40 -3.22
N THR A 65 10.69 -10.40 -1.97
CA THR A 65 10.93 -9.21 -1.14
C THR A 65 12.31 -8.60 -1.27
N SER A 66 13.29 -9.29 -1.91
CA SER A 66 14.67 -8.78 -2.08
C SER A 66 15.30 -9.30 -3.37
N SER A 67 15.91 -8.41 -4.16
CA SER A 67 16.69 -8.77 -5.36
C SER A 67 18.19 -8.90 -5.09
N LEU A 68 18.63 -8.55 -3.88
CA LEU A 68 20.06 -8.56 -3.52
C LEU A 68 20.57 -9.95 -3.18
N GLU A 69 19.70 -10.78 -2.62
CA GLU A 69 20.04 -12.13 -2.21
C GLU A 69 19.36 -13.16 -3.10
N TYR A 70 20.17 -14.06 -3.62
CA TYR A 70 19.68 -15.15 -4.47
C TYR A 70 20.56 -16.37 -4.40
N GLU A 71 19.93 -17.53 -4.55
CA GLU A 71 20.63 -18.75 -4.88
C GLU A 71 20.90 -18.81 -6.38
N THR A 72 22.12 -19.14 -6.75
CA THR A 72 22.50 -19.27 -8.16
C THR A 72 22.84 -20.71 -8.51
N PHE A 73 22.43 -21.12 -9.70
CA PHE A 73 22.64 -22.47 -10.24
C PHE A 73 23.24 -22.36 -11.64
N ASP A 74 24.41 -22.96 -11.81
CA ASP A 74 25.07 -23.08 -13.12
C ASP A 74 24.48 -24.30 -13.85
N MET A 75 23.61 -24.03 -14.81
CA MET A 75 22.89 -25.07 -15.55
C MET A 75 23.80 -25.93 -16.41
N THR A 76 25.04 -25.49 -16.66
CA THR A 76 26.04 -26.27 -17.41
C THR A 76 26.71 -27.36 -16.55
N LYS A 77 26.48 -27.35 -15.24
CA LYS A 77 27.04 -28.31 -14.28
C LYS A 77 26.00 -29.29 -13.72
N MET A 78 24.85 -29.42 -14.38
CA MET A 78 23.77 -30.30 -13.90
C MET A 78 24.07 -31.80 -14.09
N ASP A 79 25.20 -32.17 -14.67
CA ASP A 79 25.77 -33.52 -14.70
C ASP A 79 26.49 -33.89 -13.38
N ASP A 80 26.85 -32.91 -12.54
CA ASP A 80 27.32 -33.15 -11.18
C ASP A 80 26.12 -33.44 -10.24
N GLU A 81 26.15 -34.56 -9.57
CA GLU A 81 25.07 -35.03 -8.69
C GLU A 81 24.77 -34.04 -7.57
N LYS A 82 25.79 -33.37 -6.99
CA LYS A 82 25.59 -32.41 -5.91
C LYS A 82 24.92 -31.14 -6.41
N GLU A 83 25.35 -30.59 -7.55
CA GLU A 83 24.74 -29.41 -8.16
C GLU A 83 23.30 -29.70 -8.59
N PHE A 84 23.06 -30.89 -9.16
CA PHE A 84 21.71 -31.30 -9.52
C PHE A 84 20.80 -31.47 -8.30
N LEU A 85 21.26 -32.13 -7.22
CA LEU A 85 20.47 -32.30 -5.99
C LEU A 85 20.18 -30.96 -5.31
N ARG A 86 21.16 -30.03 -5.30
CA ARG A 86 20.96 -28.68 -4.80
C ARG A 86 19.90 -27.94 -5.63
N PHE A 87 20.03 -27.92 -6.95
CA PHE A 87 19.05 -27.34 -7.83
C PHE A 87 17.66 -27.95 -7.65
N TYR A 88 17.56 -29.28 -7.60
CA TYR A 88 16.31 -29.98 -7.39
C TYR A 88 15.66 -29.61 -6.06
N PHE A 89 16.45 -29.54 -4.98
CA PHE A 89 15.95 -29.16 -3.65
C PHE A 89 15.30 -27.79 -3.66
N PHE A 90 15.95 -26.78 -4.23
CA PHE A 90 15.44 -25.40 -4.26
C PHE A 90 14.32 -25.19 -5.27
N MET A 91 14.29 -25.95 -6.38
CA MET A 91 13.31 -25.76 -7.45
C MET A 91 12.13 -26.74 -7.36
N CYS A 92 12.18 -27.72 -6.47
CA CYS A 92 11.07 -28.66 -6.27
C CYS A 92 9.86 -27.90 -5.72
N LYS A 93 8.71 -28.06 -6.42
CA LYS A 93 7.48 -27.39 -6.04
C LYS A 93 7.11 -27.59 -4.57
N ASP A 94 7.24 -28.82 -4.05
CA ASP A 94 6.81 -29.17 -2.71
C ASP A 94 7.71 -28.57 -1.61
N ASN A 95 8.97 -28.24 -1.95
CA ASN A 95 9.88 -27.52 -1.07
C ASN A 95 9.72 -26.01 -1.17
N LEU A 96 9.34 -25.50 -2.35
CA LEU A 96 9.28 -24.07 -2.64
C LEU A 96 7.90 -23.45 -2.34
N ILE A 97 6.82 -24.22 -2.48
CA ILE A 97 5.45 -23.73 -2.36
C ILE A 97 4.60 -24.69 -1.58
N LEU A 98 3.99 -24.23 -0.46
CA LEU A 98 2.91 -24.92 0.21
C LEU A 98 1.57 -24.22 -0.04
N GLU A 99 0.48 -24.97 0.00
CA GLU A 99 -0.89 -24.39 -0.11
C GLU A 99 -1.24 -23.59 1.15
N HIS A 100 -0.75 -24.03 2.31
CA HIS A 100 -0.93 -23.35 3.60
C HIS A 100 0.35 -23.47 4.44
N GLY A 101 0.78 -22.35 5.05
CA GLY A 101 1.97 -22.30 5.90
C GLY A 101 3.27 -21.96 5.17
N LYS A 102 4.39 -22.01 5.89
CA LYS A 102 5.73 -21.76 5.35
C LYS A 102 6.27 -23.02 4.68
N SER A 103 6.85 -22.91 3.50
CA SER A 103 7.55 -23.98 2.81
C SER A 103 8.91 -24.25 3.45
N VAL A 104 9.56 -25.38 3.10
CA VAL A 104 10.91 -25.71 3.57
C VAL A 104 11.90 -24.60 3.19
N ILE A 105 11.74 -24.04 2.00
CA ILE A 105 12.59 -22.94 1.53
C ILE A 105 12.25 -21.64 2.27
N ASP A 106 10.95 -21.37 2.57
CA ASP A 106 10.57 -20.22 3.39
C ASP A 106 11.16 -20.28 4.81
N GLU A 107 11.27 -21.48 5.40
CA GLU A 107 11.90 -21.66 6.71
C GLU A 107 13.41 -21.41 6.66
N LEU A 108 14.10 -21.94 5.63
CA LEU A 108 15.52 -21.69 5.40
C LEU A 108 15.86 -20.21 5.22
N TYR A 109 15.00 -19.48 4.48
CA TYR A 109 15.18 -18.04 4.27
C TYR A 109 14.59 -17.18 5.38
N GLY A 110 13.75 -17.72 6.26
CA GLY A 110 13.19 -17.02 7.41
C GLY A 110 14.24 -16.66 8.48
N GLU A 111 15.37 -17.36 8.49
CA GLU A 111 16.53 -16.98 9.31
C GLU A 111 17.24 -15.72 8.74
N ASN A 112 17.05 -15.38 7.46
CA ASN A 112 17.64 -14.24 6.78
C ASN A 112 16.75 -12.98 6.80
N GLU A 113 15.58 -12.99 7.45
CA GLU A 113 14.81 -11.76 7.72
C GLU A 113 15.65 -10.72 8.52
N ALA A 114 16.74 -11.16 9.14
CA ALA A 114 17.73 -10.28 9.78
C ALA A 114 18.45 -9.33 8.79
N GLU A 115 18.58 -9.67 7.51
CA GLU A 115 19.35 -8.86 6.53
C GLU A 115 18.48 -7.79 5.85
N GLY A 116 17.21 -8.04 5.58
CA GLY A 116 16.26 -7.00 5.19
C GLY A 116 16.11 -5.92 6.27
N VAL A 117 16.24 -6.30 7.54
CA VAL A 117 16.34 -5.39 8.69
C VAL A 117 17.62 -4.56 8.63
N ASP A 118 18.72 -5.09 8.09
CA ASP A 118 20.00 -4.36 8.02
C ASP A 118 19.98 -3.24 6.96
N ILE A 119 19.38 -3.48 5.78
CA ILE A 119 19.22 -2.46 4.74
C ILE A 119 18.28 -1.35 5.22
N SER A 120 17.17 -1.71 5.86
CA SER A 120 16.23 -0.76 6.45
C SER A 120 16.90 0.10 7.51
N ASN A 121 17.69 -0.50 8.41
CA ASN A 121 18.44 0.20 9.45
C ASN A 121 19.52 1.12 8.85
N LYS A 122 20.21 0.67 7.79
CA LYS A 122 21.21 1.47 7.10
C LYS A 122 20.57 2.65 6.39
N PHE A 123 19.50 2.44 5.64
CA PHE A 123 18.75 3.51 5.00
C PHE A 123 18.22 4.51 6.04
N TYR A 124 17.62 4.03 7.12
CA TYR A 124 17.13 4.90 8.19
C TYR A 124 18.22 5.74 8.81
N LYS A 125 19.40 5.19 9.03
CA LYS A 125 20.56 5.92 9.55
C LYS A 125 20.98 7.03 8.59
N ASP A 126 21.07 6.73 7.29
CA ASP A 126 21.45 7.71 6.28
C ASP A 126 20.34 8.78 6.13
N TYR A 127 19.08 8.39 6.13
CA TYR A 127 17.91 9.27 6.12
C TYR A 127 17.93 10.25 7.30
N LYS A 128 18.11 9.73 8.52
CA LYS A 128 18.19 10.54 9.76
C LYS A 128 19.38 11.51 9.73
N GLN A 129 20.54 11.05 9.27
CA GLN A 129 21.71 11.90 9.15
C GLN A 129 21.50 13.05 8.16
N ILE A 130 20.93 12.76 6.99
CA ILE A 130 20.65 13.76 5.96
C ILE A 130 19.58 14.74 6.44
N SER A 131 18.50 14.26 7.08
CA SER A 131 17.47 15.10 7.69
C SER A 131 18.04 16.07 8.73
N ASN A 132 18.87 15.56 9.64
CA ASN A 132 19.53 16.41 10.66
C ASN A 132 20.46 17.45 10.04
N ASN A 133 21.23 17.08 9.02
CA ASN A 133 22.11 18.02 8.31
C ASN A 133 21.30 19.11 7.59
N LEU A 134 20.19 18.71 6.94
CA LEU A 134 19.28 19.65 6.30
C LEU A 134 18.68 20.63 7.31
N PHE A 135 18.17 20.13 8.43
CA PHE A 135 17.59 20.97 9.48
C PHE A 135 18.61 21.96 10.05
N ALA A 136 19.83 21.51 10.37
CA ALA A 136 20.91 22.37 10.84
C ALA A 136 21.24 23.47 9.82
N SER A 137 21.35 23.12 8.54
CA SER A 137 21.60 24.08 7.46
C SER A 137 20.45 25.07 7.27
N LEU A 138 19.19 24.62 7.40
CA LEU A 138 18.04 25.53 7.33
C LEU A 138 18.06 26.55 8.46
N LYS A 139 18.44 26.16 9.69
CA LYS A 139 18.59 27.08 10.83
C LYS A 139 19.68 28.11 10.57
N GLU A 140 20.81 27.67 10.03
CA GLU A 140 21.96 28.58 9.76
C GLU A 140 21.64 29.60 8.67
N ASN A 141 20.98 29.15 7.59
CA ASN A 141 20.74 29.99 6.40
C ASN A 141 19.41 30.78 6.46
N ASN A 142 18.52 30.47 7.44
CA ASN A 142 17.23 31.15 7.61
C ASN A 142 16.99 31.55 9.07
N PRO A 143 17.89 32.37 9.70
CA PRO A 143 17.86 32.66 11.14
C PRO A 143 16.60 33.43 11.61
N ASP A 144 15.90 34.07 10.68
CA ASP A 144 14.69 34.87 10.97
C ASP A 144 13.41 34.01 11.01
N ARG A 145 13.53 32.71 10.73
CA ARG A 145 12.39 31.78 10.69
C ARG A 145 12.25 31.00 11.99
N ASN A 146 11.00 30.67 12.33
CA ASN A 146 10.69 29.85 13.50
C ASN A 146 11.30 28.44 13.35
N GLU A 147 11.94 27.92 14.38
CA GLU A 147 12.62 26.62 14.37
C GLU A 147 11.68 25.46 14.12
N LEU A 148 10.47 25.48 14.69
CA LEU A 148 9.45 24.46 14.45
C LEU A 148 8.97 24.47 12.98
N LEU A 149 8.83 25.66 12.37
CA LEU A 149 8.54 25.79 10.95
C LEU A 149 9.62 25.14 10.10
N LEU A 150 10.89 25.48 10.37
CA LEU A 150 12.04 24.92 9.64
C LEU A 150 12.09 23.40 9.75
N PHE A 151 11.76 22.87 10.92
CA PHE A 151 11.68 21.44 11.16
C PHE A 151 10.58 20.77 10.32
N THR A 152 9.36 21.32 10.31
CA THR A 152 8.24 20.83 9.48
C THR A 152 8.59 20.89 7.98
N LYS A 153 9.29 21.94 7.53
CA LYS A 153 9.73 22.05 6.11
C LYS A 153 10.85 21.07 5.78
N THR A 154 11.73 20.75 6.75
CA THR A 154 12.72 19.68 6.62
C THR A 154 12.02 18.35 6.30
N GLN A 155 11.06 17.99 7.11
CA GLN A 155 10.32 16.73 6.93
C GLN A 155 9.63 16.70 5.57
N LYS A 156 8.89 17.74 5.21
CA LYS A 156 8.20 17.82 3.92
C LYS A 156 9.16 17.67 2.73
N LEU A 157 10.37 18.22 2.83
CA LEU A 157 11.38 18.08 1.77
C LEU A 157 11.92 16.65 1.71
N MET A 158 12.13 15.99 2.84
CA MET A 158 12.55 14.59 2.91
C MET A 158 11.50 13.67 2.30
N ASP A 159 10.22 13.89 2.59
CA ASP A 159 9.10 13.11 2.05
C ASP A 159 8.98 13.26 0.53
N ARG A 160 9.06 14.51 0.03
CA ARG A 160 9.12 14.80 -1.42
C ARG A 160 10.27 14.07 -2.10
N PHE A 161 11.43 14.07 -1.45
CA PHE A 161 12.61 13.43 -2.02
C PHE A 161 12.49 11.91 -2.04
N THR A 162 12.00 11.31 -0.97
CA THR A 162 11.74 9.85 -0.89
C THR A 162 10.74 9.42 -1.98
N PHE A 163 9.68 10.21 -2.20
CA PHE A 163 8.74 9.97 -3.29
C PHE A 163 9.43 10.02 -4.66
N ILE A 164 10.33 10.99 -4.89
CA ILE A 164 11.07 11.08 -6.15
C ILE A 164 11.93 9.84 -6.38
N CYS A 165 12.69 9.40 -5.38
CA CYS A 165 13.52 8.19 -5.47
C CYS A 165 12.66 6.96 -5.82
N PHE A 166 11.57 6.75 -5.11
CA PHE A 166 10.63 5.67 -5.40
C PHE A 166 10.09 5.75 -6.83
N CYS A 167 9.66 6.93 -7.26
CA CYS A 167 9.09 7.11 -8.60
C CYS A 167 10.13 6.94 -9.72
N GLU A 168 11.40 7.27 -9.48
CA GLU A 168 12.48 6.98 -10.42
C GLU A 168 12.65 5.47 -10.62
N ASP A 169 12.73 4.72 -9.54
CA ASP A 169 12.96 3.27 -9.56
C ASP A 169 11.76 2.50 -10.12
N CYS A 170 10.55 2.97 -9.83
CA CYS A 170 9.32 2.44 -10.41
C CYS A 170 9.02 2.91 -11.85
N ASN A 171 9.93 3.65 -12.50
CA ASN A 171 9.76 4.22 -13.85
C ASN A 171 8.53 5.15 -14.00
N LEU A 172 8.12 5.79 -12.94
CA LEU A 172 7.05 6.80 -12.91
C LEU A 172 7.59 8.19 -13.24
N LEU A 173 8.84 8.43 -12.88
CA LEU A 173 9.65 9.58 -13.30
C LEU A 173 10.76 9.15 -14.24
N PRO A 174 11.35 10.08 -15.02
CA PRO A 174 12.52 9.79 -15.84
C PRO A 174 13.69 9.30 -14.98
N GLN A 175 14.33 8.22 -15.37
CA GLN A 175 15.47 7.67 -14.63
C GLN A 175 16.60 8.68 -14.44
N ASN A 176 17.21 8.65 -13.24
CA ASN A 176 18.31 9.53 -12.83
C ASN A 176 17.92 11.02 -12.93
N VAL A 177 16.66 11.38 -12.66
CA VAL A 177 16.22 12.78 -12.73
C VAL A 177 16.99 13.63 -11.72
N TYR A 178 17.18 13.13 -10.50
CA TYR A 178 17.93 13.84 -9.46
C TYR A 178 19.40 14.04 -9.83
N GLN A 179 20.07 13.03 -10.34
CA GLN A 179 21.46 13.13 -10.80
C GLN A 179 21.60 14.13 -11.96
N LYS A 180 20.59 14.22 -12.83
CA LYS A 180 20.56 15.23 -13.90
C LYS A 180 20.40 16.64 -13.34
N LEU A 181 19.61 16.84 -12.27
CA LEU A 181 19.49 18.15 -11.61
C LEU A 181 20.82 18.58 -11.01
N ILE A 182 21.53 17.68 -10.31
CA ILE A 182 22.88 17.95 -9.77
C ILE A 182 23.84 18.33 -10.91
N HIS A 183 23.86 17.55 -11.98
CA HIS A 183 24.72 17.82 -13.13
C HIS A 183 24.41 19.18 -13.77
N ASN A 184 23.15 19.52 -13.96
CA ASN A 184 22.71 20.79 -14.52
C ASN A 184 23.08 21.98 -13.61
N ALA A 185 22.88 21.84 -12.29
CA ALA A 185 23.25 22.85 -11.33
C ALA A 185 24.77 23.13 -11.36
N LYS A 186 25.60 22.07 -11.37
CA LYS A 186 27.06 22.15 -11.44
C LYS A 186 27.58 22.80 -12.73
N ASN A 187 26.89 22.54 -13.86
CA ASN A 187 27.28 23.10 -15.16
C ASN A 187 26.58 24.42 -15.50
N SER A 188 25.85 25.00 -14.57
CA SER A 188 25.20 26.32 -14.74
C SER A 188 26.18 27.45 -14.66
N PHE A 189 26.03 28.47 -15.51
CA PHE A 189 26.79 29.73 -15.45
C PHE A 189 26.39 30.62 -14.27
N SER A 190 25.38 30.26 -13.48
CA SER A 190 24.96 31.01 -12.29
C SER A 190 26.02 30.90 -11.20
N PHE A 191 26.19 31.95 -10.42
CA PHE A 191 27.03 31.99 -9.22
C PHE A 191 26.20 31.81 -7.93
N SER A 192 24.90 31.56 -8.04
CA SER A 192 24.02 31.30 -6.88
C SER A 192 24.49 30.06 -6.11
N PRO A 193 24.52 30.07 -4.77
CA PRO A 193 24.78 28.88 -3.97
C PRO A 193 23.57 27.94 -3.86
N THR A 194 22.43 28.28 -4.47
CA THR A 194 21.13 27.57 -4.39
C THR A 194 20.63 27.13 -5.75
N LYS A 195 21.52 26.82 -6.70
CA LYS A 195 21.16 26.43 -8.07
C LYS A 195 20.39 25.11 -8.12
N LEU A 196 20.82 24.13 -7.31
CA LEU A 196 20.17 22.84 -7.22
C LEU A 196 18.77 22.99 -6.60
N TRP A 197 18.62 23.87 -5.59
CA TRP A 197 17.34 24.17 -5.00
C TRP A 197 16.35 24.76 -6.02
N GLU A 198 16.77 25.69 -6.85
CA GLU A 198 15.94 26.24 -7.92
C GLU A 198 15.50 25.19 -8.94
N GLN A 199 16.40 24.28 -9.30
CA GLN A 199 16.08 23.16 -10.19
C GLN A 199 15.08 22.18 -9.55
N LEU A 200 15.26 21.92 -8.25
CA LEU A 200 14.42 21.01 -7.50
C LEU A 200 12.98 21.56 -7.35
N LYS A 201 12.82 22.87 -7.10
CA LYS A 201 11.51 23.53 -7.13
C LYS A 201 10.81 23.35 -8.50
N GLY A 202 11.55 23.49 -9.59
CA GLY A 202 11.04 23.24 -10.95
C GLY A 202 10.60 21.80 -11.17
N LEU A 203 11.31 20.82 -10.56
CA LEU A 203 10.90 19.42 -10.59
C LEU A 203 9.60 19.21 -9.78
N PHE A 204 9.47 19.79 -8.59
CA PHE A 204 8.25 19.73 -7.77
C PHE A 204 7.05 20.27 -8.53
N GLU A 205 7.20 21.43 -9.18
CA GLU A 205 6.15 22.01 -10.02
C GLU A 205 5.80 21.10 -11.21
N SER A 206 6.82 20.47 -11.82
CA SER A 206 6.63 19.51 -12.91
C SER A 206 5.89 18.26 -12.47
N ILE A 207 6.09 17.79 -11.24
CA ILE A 207 5.37 16.66 -10.65
C ILE A 207 3.92 17.06 -10.32
N ASP A 208 3.69 18.23 -9.74
CA ASP A 208 2.35 18.70 -9.37
C ASP A 208 1.49 18.98 -10.61
N LYS A 209 2.01 19.70 -11.61
CA LYS A 209 1.27 20.17 -12.78
C LYS A 209 1.37 19.26 -14.01
N GLY A 210 2.36 18.37 -14.03
CA GLY A 210 2.75 17.60 -15.19
C GLY A 210 3.71 18.36 -16.11
N ASN A 211 4.62 17.63 -16.77
CA ASN A 211 5.58 18.17 -17.73
C ASN A 211 5.78 17.16 -18.87
N LEU A 212 4.90 17.17 -19.85
CA LEU A 212 4.89 16.23 -20.97
C LEU A 212 6.21 16.23 -21.77
N PRO A 213 6.86 17.37 -22.07
CA PRO A 213 8.16 17.40 -22.73
C PRO A 213 9.24 16.65 -21.96
N MET A 214 9.18 16.65 -20.62
CA MET A 214 10.07 15.91 -19.74
C MET A 214 9.58 14.50 -19.40
N LYS A 215 8.45 14.06 -19.99
CA LYS A 215 7.77 12.77 -19.70
C LYS A 215 7.39 12.60 -18.23
N ILE A 216 7.00 13.68 -17.57
CA ILE A 216 6.50 13.68 -16.21
C ILE A 216 4.98 13.84 -16.28
N ASN A 217 4.28 12.85 -15.76
CA ASN A 217 2.82 12.91 -15.62
C ASN A 217 2.44 13.81 -14.45
N ARG A 218 1.19 14.27 -14.44
CA ARG A 218 0.66 15.02 -13.31
C ARG A 218 0.34 14.11 -12.14
N TYR A 219 1.00 14.34 -10.99
CA TYR A 219 0.75 13.65 -9.73
C TYR A 219 0.08 14.61 -8.74
N ASN A 220 -1.24 14.71 -8.78
CA ASN A 220 -2.04 15.73 -8.09
C ASN A 220 -2.33 15.39 -6.61
N GLY A 221 -1.41 14.81 -5.88
CA GLY A 221 -1.63 14.27 -4.52
C GLY A 221 -1.50 15.26 -3.36
N GLY A 222 -1.25 16.54 -3.58
CA GLY A 222 -1.08 17.52 -2.49
C GLY A 222 0.35 17.65 -1.98
N LEU A 223 1.15 16.59 -1.93
CA LEU A 223 2.53 16.58 -1.44
C LEU A 223 3.42 17.61 -2.16
N PHE A 224 3.27 17.73 -3.50
CA PHE A 224 4.06 18.65 -4.34
C PHE A 224 3.39 20.00 -4.59
N ARG A 225 2.21 20.26 -4.00
CA ARG A 225 1.57 21.58 -4.08
C ARG A 225 2.52 22.67 -3.64
N THR A 226 2.49 23.82 -4.34
CA THR A 226 3.29 25.00 -3.99
C THR A 226 3.18 25.33 -2.50
N ASP A 227 4.32 25.51 -1.86
CA ASP A 227 4.45 25.84 -0.44
C ASP A 227 5.34 27.08 -0.35
N GLU A 228 4.71 28.26 -0.28
CA GLU A 228 5.41 29.55 -0.30
C GLU A 228 6.44 29.67 0.83
N GLU A 229 6.18 29.08 1.98
CA GLU A 229 7.12 29.08 3.10
C GLU A 229 8.36 28.23 2.78
N LEU A 230 8.17 26.97 2.32
CA LEU A 230 9.26 26.10 1.91
C LEU A 230 10.02 26.69 0.73
N ASP A 231 9.31 27.17 -0.30
CA ASP A 231 9.89 27.68 -1.54
C ASP A 231 10.69 28.98 -1.33
N SER A 232 10.42 29.73 -0.23
CA SER A 232 11.16 30.93 0.17
C SER A 232 12.44 30.64 0.95
N LEU A 233 12.67 29.40 1.40
CA LEU A 233 13.86 29.06 2.18
C LEU A 233 15.12 29.05 1.33
N ILE A 234 16.21 29.45 1.96
CA ILE A 234 17.56 29.33 1.40
C ILE A 234 18.12 27.97 1.75
N ILE A 235 18.32 27.12 0.74
CA ILE A 235 18.86 25.78 0.89
C ILE A 235 20.11 25.65 0.02
N PRO A 236 21.33 25.58 0.60
CA PRO A 236 22.57 25.46 -0.13
C PRO A 236 22.66 24.14 -0.93
N ASP A 237 23.37 24.19 -2.06
CA ASP A 237 23.51 23.07 -2.99
C ASP A 237 24.22 21.86 -2.36
N ASP A 238 25.22 22.08 -1.50
CA ASP A 238 26.03 21.04 -0.84
C ASP A 238 25.16 20.13 0.05
N VAL A 239 24.19 20.70 0.75
CA VAL A 239 23.24 19.94 1.58
C VAL A 239 22.35 19.06 0.70
N LEU A 240 21.80 19.63 -0.38
CA LEU A 240 20.97 18.90 -1.32
C LEU A 240 21.78 17.82 -2.07
N GLU A 241 23.03 18.05 -2.40
CA GLU A 241 23.88 17.03 -3.02
C GLU A 241 24.00 15.76 -2.16
N SER A 242 23.96 15.89 -0.82
CA SER A 242 24.00 14.75 0.10
C SER A 242 22.83 13.78 -0.07
N PHE A 243 21.68 14.25 -0.60
CA PHE A 243 20.51 13.44 -0.89
C PHE A 243 20.77 12.36 -1.95
N ALA A 244 21.81 12.53 -2.77
CA ALA A 244 22.23 11.51 -3.72
C ALA A 244 22.58 10.16 -3.06
N THR A 245 22.91 10.14 -1.78
CA THR A 245 23.12 8.91 -1.02
C THR A 245 21.84 8.11 -0.91
N LEU A 246 20.70 8.77 -0.65
CA LEU A 246 19.39 8.10 -0.58
C LEU A 246 18.94 7.60 -1.95
N SER A 247 19.23 8.31 -3.04
CA SER A 247 18.91 7.87 -4.40
C SER A 247 19.76 6.69 -4.89
N SER A 248 20.72 6.21 -4.10
CA SER A 248 21.49 5.00 -4.43
C SER A 248 20.86 3.70 -3.95
N TYR A 249 19.84 3.79 -3.10
CA TYR A 249 19.05 2.63 -2.67
C TYR A 249 18.02 2.25 -3.75
N ASP A 250 17.71 0.97 -3.87
CA ASP A 250 16.68 0.49 -4.79
C ASP A 250 15.32 0.43 -4.08
N PHE A 251 14.44 1.38 -4.40
CA PHE A 251 13.10 1.49 -3.83
C PHE A 251 12.10 0.51 -4.46
N ASN A 252 12.48 -0.21 -5.49
CA ASN A 252 11.61 -1.20 -6.12
C ASN A 252 11.81 -2.60 -5.53
N SER A 253 13.03 -2.93 -5.09
CA SER A 253 13.39 -4.26 -4.58
C SER A 253 13.77 -4.26 -3.10
N ASP A 254 14.53 -3.29 -2.63
CA ASP A 254 15.14 -3.30 -1.29
C ASP A 254 14.31 -2.54 -0.26
N LEU A 255 13.65 -1.47 -0.69
CA LEU A 255 12.85 -0.58 0.15
C LEU A 255 11.39 -0.54 -0.33
N ASN A 256 10.69 -1.67 -0.21
CA ASN A 256 9.27 -1.69 -0.58
C ASN A 256 8.42 -0.76 0.30
N VAL A 257 7.18 -0.48 -0.12
CA VAL A 257 6.27 0.47 0.57
C VAL A 257 6.05 0.13 2.05
N ASN A 258 6.08 -1.15 2.42
CA ASN A 258 5.91 -1.56 3.81
C ASN A 258 7.14 -1.21 4.66
N ILE A 259 8.35 -1.38 4.10
CA ILE A 259 9.60 -0.97 4.74
C ILE A 259 9.65 0.56 4.89
N LEU A 260 9.24 1.29 3.86
CA LEU A 260 9.13 2.75 3.93
C LEU A 260 8.15 3.20 5.02
N GLY A 261 7.02 2.50 5.17
CA GLY A 261 6.07 2.74 6.27
C GLY A 261 6.73 2.60 7.64
N GLN A 262 7.54 1.55 7.86
CA GLN A 262 8.29 1.35 9.11
C GLN A 262 9.33 2.47 9.36
N ILE A 263 10.04 2.86 8.31
CA ILE A 263 11.05 3.93 8.36
C ILE A 263 10.39 5.26 8.73
N PHE A 264 9.28 5.59 8.11
CA PHE A 264 8.53 6.81 8.39
C PHE A 264 7.98 6.83 9.82
N GLU A 265 7.45 5.72 10.31
CA GLU A 265 6.94 5.61 11.68
C GLU A 265 8.05 5.78 12.72
N GLN A 266 9.21 5.15 12.50
CA GLN A 266 10.39 5.36 13.34
C GLN A 266 10.86 6.82 13.28
N SER A 267 10.77 7.44 12.12
CA SER A 267 11.04 8.87 11.91
C SER A 267 10.08 9.76 12.71
N ILE A 268 8.78 9.46 12.77
CA ILE A 268 7.79 10.23 13.55
C ILE A 268 8.18 10.28 15.02
N SER A 269 8.55 9.16 15.62
CA SER A 269 8.96 9.10 17.03
C SER A 269 10.18 9.99 17.32
N ASP A 270 11.18 9.98 16.44
CA ASP A 270 12.35 10.88 16.54
C ASP A 270 11.96 12.35 16.34
N LEU A 271 11.01 12.63 15.45
CA LEU A 271 10.51 13.96 15.14
C LEU A 271 9.74 14.58 16.32
N GLU A 272 8.94 13.81 17.00
CA GLU A 272 8.22 14.25 18.19
C GLU A 272 9.20 14.62 19.30
N GLN A 273 10.26 13.83 19.51
CA GLN A 273 11.30 14.14 20.47
C GLN A 273 11.99 15.48 20.16
N ILE A 274 12.33 15.72 18.88
CA ILE A 274 12.97 16.97 18.46
C ILE A 274 12.01 18.17 18.62
N LYS A 275 10.72 18.03 18.28
CA LYS A 275 9.71 19.07 18.49
C LYS A 275 9.59 19.47 19.95
N GLU A 276 9.67 18.52 20.85
CA GLU A 276 9.61 18.76 22.30
C GLU A 276 10.85 19.47 22.82
N GLU A 277 12.04 19.09 22.33
CA GLU A 277 13.30 19.78 22.66
C GLU A 277 13.26 21.25 22.21
N ILE A 278 12.70 21.52 21.00
CA ILE A 278 12.54 22.88 20.45
C ILE A 278 11.51 23.69 21.26
N SER A 279 10.41 23.08 21.67
CA SER A 279 9.32 23.75 22.41
C SER A 279 9.66 24.04 23.87
N GLY A 280 10.78 23.52 24.39
CA GLY A 280 11.28 23.79 25.76
C GLY A 280 10.50 23.06 26.87
N VAL A 281 9.68 22.09 26.51
CA VAL A 281 8.98 21.23 27.47
C VAL A 281 9.94 20.15 27.94
N GLN A 282 10.37 20.21 29.20
CA GLN A 282 11.21 19.16 29.80
C GLN A 282 10.41 17.86 29.94
N ILE A 283 10.94 16.79 29.34
CA ILE A 283 10.35 15.48 29.43
C ILE A 283 11.21 14.60 30.33
N GLU A 284 10.59 14.07 31.37
CA GLU A 284 11.18 12.99 32.15
C GLU A 284 11.25 11.71 31.30
N ASN A 285 12.39 11.01 31.36
CA ASN A 285 12.71 9.80 30.58
C ASN A 285 11.56 8.78 30.55
N GLY A 286 10.95 8.57 29.40
CA GLY A 286 9.96 7.51 29.24
C GLY A 286 8.89 7.68 28.15
N LYS A 287 9.01 8.62 27.23
CA LYS A 287 7.92 9.07 26.34
C LYS A 287 7.45 8.16 25.20
N GLN A 288 8.20 7.17 24.78
CA GLN A 288 7.62 6.09 23.93
C GLN A 288 6.42 5.41 24.63
N LYS A 289 6.34 5.50 25.98
CA LYS A 289 5.18 5.09 26.76
C LYS A 289 4.09 6.14 26.88
N ASP A 290 4.42 7.41 26.74
CA ASP A 290 3.50 8.53 27.03
C ASP A 290 2.55 8.84 25.86
N ASP A 291 2.98 8.63 24.62
CA ASP A 291 2.16 8.89 23.42
C ASP A 291 1.54 7.61 22.83
N GLY A 292 1.88 6.44 23.38
CA GLY A 292 1.25 5.17 22.99
C GLY A 292 1.54 4.73 21.55
N ILE A 293 2.58 5.30 20.92
CA ILE A 293 2.97 4.97 19.53
C ILE A 293 3.69 3.64 19.54
N PHE A 294 3.04 2.60 19.04
CA PHE A 294 3.60 1.26 18.88
C PHE A 294 3.45 0.82 17.43
N TYR A 295 4.59 0.53 16.80
CA TYR A 295 4.59 -0.13 15.50
C TYR A 295 3.84 -1.45 15.54
N THR A 296 2.90 -1.63 14.63
CA THR A 296 2.21 -2.90 14.46
C THR A 296 2.87 -3.70 13.34
N PRO A 297 3.59 -4.80 13.67
CA PRO A 297 4.26 -5.61 12.66
C PRO A 297 3.32 -6.06 11.53
N TYR A 298 3.82 -6.11 10.30
CA TYR A 298 3.05 -6.47 9.10
C TYR A 298 2.24 -7.76 9.24
N TYR A 299 2.80 -8.79 9.87
CA TYR A 299 2.08 -10.06 10.07
C TYR A 299 0.88 -9.93 11.03
N VAL A 300 0.95 -8.96 11.98
CA VAL A 300 -0.16 -8.67 12.90
C VAL A 300 -1.25 -7.89 12.19
N THR A 301 -0.90 -6.82 11.45
CA THR A 301 -1.87 -6.04 10.67
C THR A 301 -2.57 -6.92 9.65
N ARG A 302 -1.83 -7.77 8.95
CA ARG A 302 -2.38 -8.74 8.01
C ARG A 302 -3.37 -9.69 8.67
N TYR A 303 -2.98 -10.31 9.80
CA TYR A 303 -3.88 -11.21 10.52
C TYR A 303 -5.17 -10.51 10.98
N ILE A 304 -5.05 -9.30 11.53
CA ILE A 304 -6.21 -8.53 11.99
C ILE A 304 -7.12 -8.17 10.80
N VAL A 305 -6.59 -7.75 9.66
CA VAL A 305 -7.36 -7.43 8.46
C VAL A 305 -8.06 -8.69 7.92
N GLU A 306 -7.37 -9.83 7.87
CA GLU A 306 -8.00 -11.11 7.47
C GLU A 306 -9.16 -11.49 8.41
N GLN A 307 -9.02 -11.26 9.74
CA GLN A 307 -10.05 -11.59 10.73
C GLN A 307 -11.17 -10.54 10.85
N THR A 308 -11.00 -9.36 10.28
CA THR A 308 -12.02 -8.29 10.28
C THR A 308 -12.62 -8.12 8.89
N VAL A 309 -11.88 -7.54 7.96
CA VAL A 309 -12.32 -7.30 6.58
C VAL A 309 -12.65 -8.62 5.88
N GLY A 310 -11.79 -9.62 6.01
CA GLY A 310 -11.98 -10.94 5.40
C GLY A 310 -13.23 -11.65 5.91
N VAL A 311 -13.47 -11.62 7.23
CA VAL A 311 -14.66 -12.23 7.83
C VAL A 311 -15.94 -11.47 7.43
N PHE A 312 -15.90 -10.13 7.43
CA PHE A 312 -17.02 -9.31 6.97
C PHE A 312 -17.40 -9.64 5.53
N LEU A 313 -16.44 -9.62 4.61
CA LEU A 313 -16.66 -9.90 3.19
C LEU A 313 -17.12 -11.35 2.95
N SER A 314 -16.57 -12.32 3.70
CA SER A 314 -17.00 -13.72 3.63
C SER A 314 -18.47 -13.87 4.04
N ARG A 315 -18.88 -13.16 5.10
CA ARG A 315 -20.28 -13.14 5.54
C ARG A 315 -21.20 -12.53 4.47
N ARG A 316 -20.79 -11.42 3.86
CA ARG A 316 -21.55 -10.79 2.78
C ARG A 316 -21.65 -11.69 1.54
N LYS A 317 -20.59 -12.45 1.20
CA LYS A 317 -20.63 -13.49 0.15
C LYS A 317 -21.69 -14.54 0.45
N GLU A 318 -21.74 -15.08 1.67
CA GLU A 318 -22.72 -16.10 2.04
C GLU A 318 -24.16 -15.54 2.07
N GLU A 319 -24.37 -14.31 2.55
CA GLU A 319 -25.68 -13.64 2.51
C GLU A 319 -26.19 -13.50 1.07
N LEU A 320 -25.35 -12.99 0.14
CA LEU A 320 -25.69 -12.88 -1.28
C LEU A 320 -25.94 -14.25 -1.92
N LYS A 321 -25.18 -15.26 -1.52
CA LYS A 321 -25.36 -16.63 -1.98
C LYS A 321 -26.73 -17.18 -1.57
N HIS A 322 -27.12 -16.99 -0.31
CA HIS A 322 -28.46 -17.37 0.18
C HIS A 322 -29.57 -16.60 -0.53
N GLU A 323 -29.39 -15.30 -0.79
CA GLU A 323 -30.39 -14.48 -1.46
C GLU A 323 -30.58 -14.89 -2.92
N ILE A 324 -29.49 -15.05 -3.68
CA ILE A 324 -29.52 -15.26 -5.13
C ILE A 324 -29.81 -16.72 -5.45
N PHE A 325 -29.22 -17.67 -4.72
CA PHE A 325 -29.32 -19.09 -5.00
C PHE A 325 -30.33 -19.84 -4.11
N LYS A 326 -31.05 -19.14 -3.21
CA LYS A 326 -32.15 -19.66 -2.39
C LYS A 326 -31.85 -21.03 -1.74
N ASN A 327 -30.71 -21.10 -1.04
CA ASN A 327 -30.22 -22.32 -0.37
C ASN A 327 -29.97 -23.53 -1.31
N GLY A 328 -29.67 -23.27 -2.57
CA GLY A 328 -29.28 -24.31 -3.53
C GLY A 328 -30.39 -24.96 -4.33
N ALA A 329 -31.64 -24.68 -3.99
CA ALA A 329 -32.80 -25.20 -4.77
C ALA A 329 -33.46 -24.05 -5.55
N ILE A 330 -33.26 -24.02 -6.86
CA ILE A 330 -33.90 -23.04 -7.74
C ILE A 330 -34.90 -23.75 -8.64
N THR A 331 -36.12 -23.26 -8.58
CA THR A 331 -37.21 -23.72 -9.47
C THR A 331 -37.43 -22.66 -10.54
N VAL A 332 -37.26 -23.02 -11.80
CA VAL A 332 -37.47 -22.14 -12.93
C VAL A 332 -38.63 -22.66 -13.79
N GLU A 333 -39.63 -21.81 -14.01
CA GLU A 333 -40.64 -22.08 -15.01
C GLU A 333 -40.23 -21.54 -16.38
N VAL A 334 -40.09 -22.40 -17.36
CA VAL A 334 -39.78 -22.02 -18.73
C VAL A 334 -40.98 -22.34 -19.62
N VAL A 335 -41.45 -21.34 -20.37
CA VAL A 335 -42.50 -21.50 -21.36
C VAL A 335 -41.87 -21.87 -22.70
N LYS A 336 -42.13 -23.09 -23.20
CA LYS A 336 -41.65 -23.47 -24.53
C LYS A 336 -42.35 -22.63 -25.60
N PRO A 337 -41.63 -21.83 -26.41
CA PRO A 337 -42.22 -20.93 -27.41
C PRO A 337 -43.06 -21.68 -28.45
N SER A 338 -42.69 -22.92 -28.77
CA SER A 338 -43.37 -23.74 -29.78
C SER A 338 -44.69 -24.38 -29.35
N THR A 339 -44.92 -24.55 -28.04
CA THR A 339 -46.07 -25.28 -27.51
C THR A 339 -46.86 -24.53 -26.43
N GLY A 340 -46.34 -23.41 -25.93
CA GLY A 340 -46.93 -22.68 -24.81
C GLY A 340 -46.92 -23.46 -23.47
N ARG A 341 -46.30 -24.64 -23.42
CA ARG A 341 -46.25 -25.45 -22.19
C ARG A 341 -45.20 -24.86 -21.24
N LYS A 342 -45.55 -24.78 -19.97
CA LYS A 342 -44.67 -24.47 -18.86
C LYS A 342 -43.95 -25.73 -18.42
N ASN A 343 -42.64 -25.71 -18.46
CA ASN A 343 -41.80 -26.75 -17.85
C ASN A 343 -41.15 -26.16 -16.61
N THR A 344 -41.17 -26.89 -15.51
CA THR A 344 -40.53 -26.51 -14.26
C THR A 344 -39.23 -27.29 -14.15
N TYR A 345 -38.15 -26.57 -13.99
CA TYR A 345 -36.81 -27.12 -13.79
C TYR A 345 -36.38 -26.85 -12.37
N GLU A 346 -35.94 -27.91 -11.67
CA GLU A 346 -35.28 -27.81 -10.36
C GLU A 346 -33.82 -28.18 -10.53
N PHE A 347 -32.91 -27.28 -10.11
CA PHE A 347 -31.51 -27.56 -10.10
C PHE A 347 -30.81 -26.93 -8.89
N THR A 348 -29.72 -27.57 -8.47
CA THR A 348 -28.89 -27.08 -7.35
C THR A 348 -28.01 -25.93 -7.85
N ALA A 349 -28.26 -24.74 -7.35
CA ALA A 349 -27.71 -23.51 -7.88
C ALA A 349 -26.20 -23.35 -7.72
N TRP A 350 -25.55 -24.17 -6.96
CA TRP A 350 -24.11 -24.04 -6.71
C TRP A 350 -23.29 -25.24 -7.24
N ALA A 351 -23.91 -26.07 -8.07
CA ALA A 351 -23.17 -27.08 -8.81
C ALA A 351 -22.16 -26.38 -9.74
N GLU A 352 -20.99 -26.99 -9.96
CA GLU A 352 -20.06 -26.55 -11.01
C GLU A 352 -20.86 -26.37 -12.30
N ILE A 353 -20.66 -25.23 -12.97
CA ILE A 353 -21.36 -24.97 -14.22
C ILE A 353 -21.01 -26.09 -15.18
N PRO A 354 -22.01 -26.88 -15.63
CA PRO A 354 -21.72 -27.99 -16.52
C PRO A 354 -21.06 -27.48 -17.79
N THR A 355 -19.93 -28.09 -18.16
CA THR A 355 -19.29 -27.81 -19.46
C THR A 355 -20.27 -28.16 -20.57
N GLU A 356 -20.52 -27.25 -21.51
CA GLU A 356 -21.35 -27.52 -22.67
C GLU A 356 -20.76 -28.68 -23.46
N LYS A 357 -21.52 -29.80 -23.55
CA LYS A 357 -21.12 -30.97 -24.33
C LYS A 357 -21.89 -30.97 -25.66
N GLU A 358 -21.29 -31.52 -26.72
CA GLU A 358 -21.87 -31.55 -28.08
C GLU A 358 -23.24 -32.23 -28.19
N ASN A 359 -23.66 -33.00 -27.17
CA ASN A 359 -24.93 -33.79 -27.16
C ASN A 359 -25.87 -33.37 -26.04
N MET A 360 -25.82 -32.15 -25.52
CA MET A 360 -26.76 -31.66 -24.52
C MET A 360 -28.15 -31.46 -25.11
N THR A 361 -29.17 -31.87 -24.33
CA THR A 361 -30.57 -31.58 -24.65
C THR A 361 -30.86 -30.08 -24.52
N GLU A 362 -31.96 -29.64 -25.17
CA GLU A 362 -32.39 -28.21 -25.08
C GLU A 362 -32.65 -27.79 -23.63
N ASP A 363 -33.11 -28.71 -22.80
CA ASP A 363 -33.41 -28.47 -21.39
C ASP A 363 -32.14 -28.36 -20.55
N GLU A 364 -31.08 -29.14 -20.84
CA GLU A 364 -29.77 -29.05 -20.20
C GLU A 364 -29.06 -27.76 -20.59
N LEU A 365 -29.14 -27.37 -21.86
CA LEU A 365 -28.57 -26.08 -22.32
C LEU A 365 -29.25 -24.88 -21.66
N MET A 366 -30.57 -24.96 -21.44
CA MET A 366 -31.29 -23.91 -20.71
C MET A 366 -30.88 -23.85 -19.24
N ALA A 367 -30.72 -24.99 -18.57
CA ALA A 367 -30.21 -25.03 -17.19
C ALA A 367 -28.80 -24.42 -17.06
N VAL A 368 -27.90 -24.70 -18.01
CA VAL A 368 -26.57 -24.10 -18.07
C VAL A 368 -26.63 -22.57 -18.22
N ARG A 369 -27.46 -22.11 -19.17
CA ARG A 369 -27.61 -20.66 -19.40
C ARG A 369 -28.15 -19.93 -18.16
N PHE A 370 -29.15 -20.53 -17.50
CA PHE A 370 -29.73 -19.93 -16.31
C PHE A 370 -28.77 -19.94 -15.12
N THR A 371 -27.99 -21.01 -14.94
CA THR A 371 -26.93 -21.06 -13.92
C THR A 371 -25.87 -19.99 -14.17
N LYS A 372 -25.44 -19.81 -15.42
CA LYS A 372 -24.51 -18.72 -15.78
C LYS A 372 -25.07 -17.33 -15.44
N GLU A 373 -26.39 -17.12 -15.66
CA GLU A 373 -27.03 -15.84 -15.34
C GLU A 373 -27.06 -15.55 -13.83
N LEU A 374 -27.33 -16.58 -13.00
CA LEU A 374 -27.26 -16.43 -11.54
C LEU A 374 -25.87 -16.14 -11.05
N HIS A 375 -24.83 -16.79 -11.60
CA HIS A 375 -23.45 -16.49 -11.28
C HIS A 375 -23.08 -15.06 -11.69
N ARG A 376 -23.54 -14.62 -12.86
CA ARG A 376 -23.36 -13.25 -13.34
C ARG A 376 -23.94 -12.23 -12.37
N LYS A 377 -25.17 -12.45 -11.93
CA LYS A 377 -25.83 -11.61 -10.93
C LYS A 377 -25.07 -11.62 -9.60
N TYR A 378 -24.67 -12.78 -9.12
CA TYR A 378 -23.94 -12.92 -7.86
C TYR A 378 -22.62 -12.13 -7.85
N TRP A 379 -21.81 -12.29 -8.88
CA TRP A 379 -20.53 -11.59 -8.94
C TRP A 379 -20.69 -10.09 -9.15
N LEU A 380 -21.73 -9.65 -9.86
CA LEU A 380 -22.05 -8.23 -9.99
C LEU A 380 -22.48 -7.63 -8.64
N GLU A 381 -23.36 -8.30 -7.90
CA GLU A 381 -23.78 -7.80 -6.59
C GLU A 381 -22.65 -7.82 -5.58
N TYR A 382 -21.76 -8.81 -5.65
CA TYR A 382 -20.59 -8.85 -4.77
C TYR A 382 -19.57 -7.75 -5.13
N GLU A 383 -19.36 -7.43 -6.39
CA GLU A 383 -18.58 -6.25 -6.80
C GLU A 383 -19.18 -4.97 -6.22
N ASN A 384 -20.50 -4.82 -6.23
CA ASN A 384 -21.18 -3.68 -5.62
C ASN A 384 -20.95 -3.59 -4.09
N VAL A 385 -20.87 -4.74 -3.40
CA VAL A 385 -20.49 -4.77 -1.98
C VAL A 385 -19.07 -4.26 -1.80
N LEU A 386 -18.10 -4.74 -2.58
CA LEU A 386 -16.70 -4.32 -2.52
C LEU A 386 -16.54 -2.81 -2.77
N LYS A 387 -17.26 -2.26 -3.75
CA LYS A 387 -17.23 -0.81 -4.05
C LYS A 387 -17.82 0.07 -2.95
N LYS A 388 -18.72 -0.48 -2.13
CA LYS A 388 -19.45 0.31 -1.12
C LYS A 388 -18.88 0.17 0.28
N VAL A 389 -18.15 -0.89 0.58
CA VAL A 389 -17.62 -1.11 1.93
C VAL A 389 -16.75 0.05 2.39
N LYS A 390 -16.99 0.55 3.60
CA LYS A 390 -16.28 1.67 4.21
C LYS A 390 -15.46 1.17 5.39
N ILE A 391 -14.15 1.32 5.31
CA ILE A 391 -13.19 0.87 6.32
C ILE A 391 -12.49 2.09 6.88
N CYS A 392 -12.49 2.26 8.21
CA CYS A 392 -11.85 3.38 8.86
C CYS A 392 -10.86 2.93 9.93
N ASP A 393 -9.70 3.62 9.96
CA ASP A 393 -8.74 3.58 11.06
C ASP A 393 -8.77 4.93 11.79
N PRO A 394 -9.31 4.99 13.03
CA PRO A 394 -9.44 6.25 13.76
C PRO A 394 -8.13 6.73 14.41
N ALA A 395 -7.04 5.98 14.31
CA ALA A 395 -5.70 6.33 14.77
C ALA A 395 -4.66 5.76 13.78
N CYS A 396 -4.71 6.22 12.52
CA CYS A 396 -4.10 5.52 11.40
C CYS A 396 -2.56 5.56 11.38
N GLY A 397 -1.91 6.43 12.15
CA GLY A 397 -0.46 6.54 12.20
C GLY A 397 0.15 6.69 10.80
N SER A 398 1.11 5.86 10.47
CA SER A 398 1.74 5.75 9.14
C SER A 398 0.90 4.99 8.10
N GLY A 399 -0.33 4.56 8.43
CA GLY A 399 -1.24 3.88 7.52
C GLY A 399 -1.04 2.36 7.40
N ALA A 400 -0.39 1.72 8.35
CA ALA A 400 -0.07 0.29 8.29
C ALA A 400 -1.32 -0.59 8.07
N PHE A 401 -2.42 -0.32 8.79
CA PHE A 401 -3.68 -1.04 8.60
C PHE A 401 -4.37 -0.69 7.27
N LEU A 402 -4.38 0.59 6.89
CA LEU A 402 -5.00 1.03 5.64
C LEU A 402 -4.28 0.44 4.42
N ASN A 403 -2.94 0.38 4.46
CA ASN A 403 -2.15 -0.28 3.43
C ASN A 403 -2.49 -1.78 3.31
N GLN A 404 -2.70 -2.45 4.45
CA GLN A 404 -3.07 -3.86 4.45
C GLN A 404 -4.51 -4.10 3.99
N CYS A 405 -5.44 -3.19 4.36
CA CYS A 405 -6.81 -3.21 3.84
C CYS A 405 -6.84 -2.99 2.33
N PHE A 406 -5.99 -2.08 1.82
CA PHE A 406 -5.83 -1.87 0.39
C PHE A 406 -5.43 -3.15 -0.33
N ASP A 407 -4.37 -3.84 0.15
CA ASP A 407 -3.89 -5.08 -0.45
C ASP A 407 -5.00 -6.15 -0.48
N TYR A 408 -5.71 -6.30 0.63
CA TYR A 408 -6.81 -7.27 0.74
C TYR A 408 -7.96 -6.97 -0.23
N LEU A 409 -8.41 -5.72 -0.28
CA LEU A 409 -9.50 -5.31 -1.19
C LEU A 409 -9.07 -5.41 -2.66
N HIS A 410 -7.83 -5.07 -2.97
CA HIS A 410 -7.31 -5.16 -4.33
C HIS A 410 -7.30 -6.61 -4.83
N GLU A 411 -6.79 -7.54 -4.02
CA GLU A 411 -6.81 -8.98 -4.35
C GLU A 411 -8.24 -9.49 -4.53
N GLU A 412 -9.16 -9.06 -3.69
CA GLU A 412 -10.55 -9.50 -3.73
C GLU A 412 -11.29 -8.91 -4.96
N MET A 413 -11.04 -7.64 -5.31
CA MET A 413 -11.60 -7.02 -6.51
C MET A 413 -11.05 -7.63 -7.80
N ASP A 414 -9.75 -7.88 -7.89
CA ASP A 414 -9.14 -8.58 -9.02
C ASP A 414 -9.77 -9.95 -9.23
N PHE A 415 -9.96 -10.70 -8.14
CA PHE A 415 -10.63 -11.99 -8.19
C PHE A 415 -12.07 -11.88 -8.74
N VAL A 416 -12.83 -10.90 -8.27
CA VAL A 416 -14.22 -10.68 -8.72
C VAL A 416 -14.28 -10.28 -10.19
N LEU A 417 -13.40 -9.40 -10.64
CA LEU A 417 -13.34 -9.01 -12.05
C LEU A 417 -12.97 -10.17 -12.96
N ASP A 418 -12.07 -11.03 -12.51
CA ASP A 418 -11.74 -12.28 -13.22
C ASP A 418 -12.94 -13.23 -13.31
N MET A 419 -13.71 -13.38 -12.21
CA MET A 419 -14.92 -14.18 -12.19
C MET A 419 -15.98 -13.57 -13.12
N ARG A 420 -16.18 -12.26 -13.10
CA ARG A 420 -17.09 -11.58 -14.03
C ARG A 420 -16.68 -11.79 -15.48
N TYR A 421 -15.40 -11.63 -15.81
CA TYR A 421 -14.93 -11.87 -17.17
C TYR A 421 -15.25 -13.28 -17.67
N GLN A 422 -15.17 -14.30 -16.80
CA GLN A 422 -15.55 -15.68 -17.17
C GLN A 422 -17.01 -15.82 -17.59
N PHE A 423 -17.91 -15.00 -17.03
CA PHE A 423 -19.34 -15.07 -17.31
C PHE A 423 -19.82 -14.06 -18.34
N ASP A 424 -19.25 -12.85 -18.36
CA ASP A 424 -19.67 -11.74 -19.22
C ASP A 424 -18.83 -11.62 -20.50
N GLY A 425 -17.59 -12.13 -20.48
CA GLY A 425 -16.64 -11.97 -21.59
C GLY A 425 -16.18 -10.52 -21.80
N GLN A 426 -16.50 -9.60 -20.88
CA GLN A 426 -16.14 -8.20 -20.94
C GLN A 426 -15.13 -7.85 -19.83
N HIS A 427 -14.01 -7.25 -20.20
CA HIS A 427 -13.11 -6.65 -19.23
C HIS A 427 -13.74 -5.38 -18.66
N SER A 428 -13.77 -5.27 -17.35
CA SER A 428 -14.08 -4.01 -16.70
C SER A 428 -12.94 -3.01 -16.92
N ILE A 429 -13.27 -1.78 -17.33
CA ILE A 429 -12.30 -0.71 -17.65
C ILE A 429 -12.20 0.25 -16.44
N PHE A 430 -12.41 -0.22 -15.22
CA PHE A 430 -12.26 0.70 -14.11
C PHE A 430 -10.95 0.48 -13.34
N ASP A 431 -10.46 1.55 -12.74
CA ASP A 431 -9.22 1.57 -11.98
C ASP A 431 -9.49 1.13 -10.55
N ILE A 432 -9.15 -0.13 -10.24
CA ILE A 432 -9.35 -0.73 -8.91
C ILE A 432 -8.67 0.10 -7.83
N ASP A 433 -7.44 0.53 -8.06
CA ASP A 433 -6.65 1.25 -7.07
C ASP A 433 -7.34 2.56 -6.68
N LYS A 434 -7.79 3.30 -7.68
CA LYS A 434 -8.49 4.57 -7.47
C LYS A 434 -9.83 4.37 -6.77
N GLU A 435 -10.56 3.33 -7.13
CA GLU A 435 -11.83 2.98 -6.49
C GLU A 435 -11.63 2.72 -4.99
N ILE A 436 -10.67 1.87 -4.64
CA ILE A 436 -10.36 1.54 -3.24
C ILE A 436 -9.96 2.79 -2.46
N LEU A 437 -9.05 3.60 -3.01
CA LEU A 437 -8.55 4.78 -2.32
C LEU A 437 -9.62 5.85 -2.11
N GLN A 438 -10.53 6.03 -3.06
CA GLN A 438 -11.53 7.09 -2.98
C GLN A 438 -12.79 6.68 -2.23
N ASN A 439 -13.14 5.39 -2.23
CA ASN A 439 -14.44 4.96 -1.76
C ASN A 439 -14.40 4.03 -0.54
N ASN A 440 -13.28 3.35 -0.29
CA ASN A 440 -13.25 2.30 0.72
C ASN A 440 -12.44 2.65 1.97
N LEU A 441 -11.33 3.39 1.84
CA LEU A 441 -10.37 3.61 2.91
C LEU A 441 -10.48 5.00 3.51
N TYR A 442 -10.59 5.06 4.83
CA TYR A 442 -10.66 6.28 5.60
C TYR A 442 -9.72 6.20 6.80
N GLY A 443 -9.13 7.33 7.18
CA GLY A 443 -8.22 7.39 8.31
C GLY A 443 -8.24 8.74 9.00
N VAL A 444 -8.03 8.72 10.30
CA VAL A 444 -7.84 9.93 11.10
C VAL A 444 -6.63 9.73 11.99
N ASP A 445 -5.78 10.75 12.08
CA ASP A 445 -4.70 10.79 13.05
C ASP A 445 -4.56 12.20 13.63
N ILE A 446 -4.13 12.27 14.88
CA ILE A 446 -3.92 13.54 15.57
C ILE A 446 -2.67 14.28 15.06
N ASN A 447 -1.73 13.52 14.52
CA ASN A 447 -0.45 14.04 14.04
C ASN A 447 -0.52 14.31 12.52
N PRO A 448 -0.35 15.56 12.07
CA PRO A 448 -0.42 15.91 10.65
C PRO A 448 0.69 15.24 9.82
N GLU A 449 1.86 14.97 10.38
CA GLU A 449 2.94 14.27 9.69
C GLU A 449 2.55 12.80 9.42
N SER A 450 1.91 12.14 10.38
CA SER A 450 1.37 10.79 10.22
C SER A 450 0.34 10.71 9.08
N VAL A 451 -0.54 11.70 9.00
CA VAL A 451 -1.54 11.83 7.92
C VAL A 451 -0.87 11.93 6.55
N GLU A 452 0.15 12.78 6.41
CA GLU A 452 0.88 12.94 5.14
C GLU A 452 1.64 11.65 4.76
N ILE A 453 2.24 10.96 5.73
CA ILE A 453 2.91 9.66 5.52
C ILE A 453 1.90 8.59 5.09
N THR A 454 0.73 8.54 5.72
CA THR A 454 -0.34 7.60 5.31
C THR A 454 -0.76 7.86 3.86
N LYS A 455 -0.98 9.11 3.47
CA LYS A 455 -1.28 9.46 2.08
C LYS A 455 -0.14 9.06 1.14
N LEU A 456 1.09 9.37 1.53
CA LEU A 456 2.28 9.01 0.74
C LEU A 456 2.38 7.50 0.52
N SER A 457 2.24 6.70 1.55
CA SER A 457 2.34 5.24 1.46
C SER A 457 1.26 4.63 0.54
N LEU A 458 0.03 5.14 0.60
CA LEU A 458 -1.06 4.73 -0.28
C LEU A 458 -0.82 5.17 -1.74
N TRP A 459 -0.27 6.37 -1.97
CA TRP A 459 0.11 6.80 -3.32
C TRP A 459 1.23 5.96 -3.91
N LEU A 460 2.24 5.62 -3.11
CA LEU A 460 3.35 4.77 -3.57
C LEU A 460 2.85 3.39 -4.01
N LYS A 461 1.84 2.84 -3.34
CA LYS A 461 1.22 1.56 -3.75
C LYS A 461 0.47 1.65 -5.08
N THR A 462 -0.12 2.79 -5.38
CA THR A 462 -1.06 2.95 -6.50
C THR A 462 -0.50 3.75 -7.66
N ALA A 463 0.71 4.29 -7.52
CA ALA A 463 1.34 5.08 -8.56
C ALA A 463 1.61 4.23 -9.81
N LYS A 464 0.98 4.61 -10.92
CA LYS A 464 1.14 3.96 -12.23
C LYS A 464 1.49 5.01 -13.29
N SER A 465 2.31 4.61 -14.26
CA SER A 465 2.62 5.48 -15.40
C SER A 465 1.35 5.86 -16.15
N ASN A 466 1.21 7.14 -16.46
CA ASN A 466 0.06 7.74 -17.17
C ASN A 466 -1.26 7.82 -16.39
N GLN A 467 -1.23 7.70 -15.07
CA GLN A 467 -2.41 7.92 -14.22
C GLN A 467 -2.14 9.06 -13.22
N THR A 468 -3.19 9.83 -12.91
CA THR A 468 -3.14 10.82 -11.83
C THR A 468 -3.38 10.12 -10.49
N LEU A 469 -2.64 10.51 -9.46
CA LEU A 469 -2.89 10.03 -8.11
C LEU A 469 -4.30 10.41 -7.63
N ALA A 470 -4.89 9.55 -6.83
CA ALA A 470 -6.16 9.83 -6.17
C ALA A 470 -6.00 10.98 -5.17
N THR A 471 -6.98 11.84 -5.06
CA THR A 471 -7.05 12.83 -3.96
C THR A 471 -7.46 12.11 -2.70
N LEU A 472 -6.66 12.20 -1.63
CA LEU A 472 -6.89 11.52 -0.35
C LEU A 472 -7.29 12.49 0.78
N ASP A 473 -7.38 13.78 0.51
CA ASP A 473 -7.66 14.80 1.53
C ASP A 473 -9.05 14.66 2.17
N GLU A 474 -10.00 14.08 1.44
CA GLU A 474 -11.35 13.80 1.95
C GLU A 474 -11.44 12.51 2.76
N ASN A 475 -10.47 11.61 2.60
CA ASN A 475 -10.48 10.28 3.19
C ASN A 475 -9.53 10.16 4.38
N ILE A 476 -8.35 10.81 4.30
CA ILE A 476 -7.31 10.75 5.33
C ILE A 476 -7.17 12.15 5.92
N LYS A 477 -7.62 12.31 7.18
CA LYS A 477 -7.78 13.61 7.81
C LYS A 477 -6.98 13.72 9.10
N CYS A 478 -6.60 14.96 9.44
CA CYS A 478 -5.92 15.26 10.70
C CYS A 478 -6.91 15.77 11.73
N GLY A 479 -6.91 15.18 12.94
CA GLY A 479 -7.73 15.63 14.03
C GLY A 479 -7.74 14.71 15.24
N ASN A 480 -8.29 15.20 16.33
CA ASN A 480 -8.42 14.46 17.58
C ASN A 480 -9.69 13.59 17.53
N SER A 481 -9.55 12.33 17.21
CA SER A 481 -10.64 11.38 17.04
C SER A 481 -11.61 11.26 18.23
N ILE A 482 -11.14 11.52 19.44
CA ILE A 482 -11.92 11.34 20.69
C ILE A 482 -12.49 12.65 21.27
N VAL A 483 -12.19 13.80 20.66
CA VAL A 483 -12.69 15.11 21.08
C VAL A 483 -13.26 15.84 19.86
N ASP A 484 -14.54 16.21 19.92
CA ASP A 484 -15.24 16.95 18.85
C ASP A 484 -15.55 18.41 19.21
N ASP A 485 -15.02 18.89 20.33
CA ASP A 485 -15.25 20.25 20.86
C ASP A 485 -13.97 21.10 20.73
N ASN A 486 -14.03 22.15 19.91
CA ASN A 486 -12.92 23.07 19.70
C ASN A 486 -12.55 23.92 20.92
N ASP A 487 -13.43 24.03 21.91
CA ASP A 487 -13.12 24.69 23.19
C ASP A 487 -12.24 23.79 24.09
N ILE A 488 -12.19 22.49 23.82
CA ILE A 488 -11.42 21.48 24.57
C ILE A 488 -10.11 21.10 23.85
N ALA A 489 -10.11 21.11 22.52
CA ALA A 489 -8.92 20.83 21.73
C ALA A 489 -8.93 21.62 20.41
N ASP A 490 -7.83 22.31 20.09
CA ASP A 490 -7.69 23.10 18.85
C ASP A 490 -7.83 22.26 17.58
N ASN A 491 -7.57 20.96 17.69
CA ASN A 491 -7.66 19.98 16.60
C ASN A 491 -8.83 19.00 16.80
N ALA A 492 -9.92 19.45 17.44
CA ALA A 492 -11.12 18.65 17.62
C ALA A 492 -11.65 18.10 16.29
N PHE A 493 -12.20 16.89 16.30
CA PHE A 493 -12.65 16.20 15.09
C PHE A 493 -14.12 15.78 15.20
N ASP A 494 -14.95 16.45 14.45
CA ASP A 494 -16.38 16.13 14.35
C ASP A 494 -16.61 15.12 13.20
N TRP A 495 -16.79 13.85 13.56
CA TRP A 495 -16.92 12.73 12.63
C TRP A 495 -18.07 12.91 11.63
N GLU A 496 -19.25 13.34 12.09
CA GLU A 496 -20.42 13.50 11.23
C GLU A 496 -20.26 14.65 10.24
N LYS A 497 -19.58 15.71 10.63
CA LYS A 497 -19.28 16.85 9.77
C LYS A 497 -18.18 16.52 8.75
N GLU A 498 -17.09 15.93 9.24
CA GLU A 498 -15.91 15.66 8.42
C GLU A 498 -16.13 14.53 7.42
N PHE A 499 -16.94 13.54 7.75
CA PHE A 499 -17.31 12.42 6.87
C PHE A 499 -18.82 12.38 6.58
N SER A 500 -19.42 13.55 6.33
CA SER A 500 -20.87 13.70 6.14
C SER A 500 -21.48 12.74 5.12
N ASP A 501 -20.78 12.48 4.01
CA ASP A 501 -21.24 11.56 2.99
C ASP A 501 -21.26 10.10 3.48
N VAL A 502 -20.31 9.72 4.33
CA VAL A 502 -20.26 8.37 4.92
C VAL A 502 -21.42 8.19 5.90
N PHE A 503 -21.62 9.14 6.79
CA PHE A 503 -22.70 9.09 7.80
C PHE A 503 -24.10 9.23 7.19
N ALA A 504 -24.25 9.97 6.08
CA ALA A 504 -25.50 9.99 5.32
C ALA A 504 -25.91 8.62 4.77
N HIS A 505 -24.97 7.68 4.63
CA HIS A 505 -25.19 6.32 4.13
C HIS A 505 -25.11 5.24 5.21
N GLY A 506 -25.05 5.60 6.50
CA GLY A 506 -25.12 4.67 7.62
C GLY A 506 -23.82 4.47 8.40
N GLY A 507 -22.77 5.25 8.11
CA GLY A 507 -21.49 5.20 8.81
C GLY A 507 -20.47 4.27 8.14
N PHE A 508 -19.50 3.80 8.91
CA PHE A 508 -18.47 2.87 8.45
C PHE A 508 -18.89 1.42 8.66
N ASP A 509 -18.56 0.53 7.75
CA ASP A 509 -18.85 -0.90 7.89
C ASP A 509 -17.84 -1.61 8.80
N ILE A 510 -16.59 -1.14 8.82
CA ILE A 510 -15.48 -1.78 9.54
C ILE A 510 -14.60 -0.71 10.15
N ILE A 511 -14.31 -0.86 11.45
CA ILE A 511 -13.27 -0.09 12.14
C ILE A 511 -12.10 -1.02 12.43
N VAL A 512 -10.90 -0.58 12.04
CA VAL A 512 -9.66 -1.34 12.23
C VAL A 512 -8.56 -0.38 12.66
N GLY A 513 -7.66 -0.81 13.54
CA GLY A 513 -6.54 0.03 13.97
C GLY A 513 -5.87 -0.48 15.24
N ASN A 514 -4.78 0.18 15.61
CA ASN A 514 -4.10 0.00 16.89
C ASN A 514 -4.04 1.35 17.61
N PRO A 515 -5.07 1.68 18.41
CA PRO A 515 -5.15 2.99 19.06
C PRO A 515 -4.08 3.17 20.14
N PRO A 516 -3.71 4.43 20.48
CA PRO A 516 -2.68 4.70 21.46
C PRO A 516 -3.07 4.22 22.86
N TYR A 517 -2.11 3.60 23.57
CA TYR A 517 -2.26 3.12 24.94
C TYR A 517 -1.68 4.15 25.91
N GLY A 518 -2.52 4.67 26.82
CA GLY A 518 -2.05 5.55 27.88
C GLY A 518 -1.60 6.93 27.42
N ALA A 519 -2.07 7.42 26.27
CA ALA A 519 -1.74 8.76 25.80
C ALA A 519 -2.10 9.84 26.82
N LYS A 520 -1.25 10.85 26.96
CA LYS A 520 -1.45 11.96 27.90
C LYS A 520 -2.54 12.89 27.40
N LEU A 521 -3.60 13.00 28.14
CA LEU A 521 -4.67 13.98 27.94
C LEU A 521 -4.50 15.14 28.93
N SER A 522 -4.84 16.36 28.54
CA SER A 522 -4.98 17.49 29.48
C SER A 522 -6.09 17.21 30.49
N ASP A 523 -6.11 17.93 31.60
CA ASP A 523 -7.15 17.74 32.61
C ASP A 523 -8.54 18.06 32.04
N GLU A 524 -8.66 19.02 31.14
CA GLU A 524 -9.89 19.37 30.42
C GLU A 524 -10.32 18.25 29.48
N GLN A 525 -9.40 17.71 28.69
CA GLN A 525 -9.66 16.58 27.83
C GLN A 525 -10.02 15.30 28.60
N LYS A 526 -9.36 15.03 29.75
CA LYS A 526 -9.71 13.91 30.62
C LYS A 526 -11.13 14.03 31.13
N LYS A 527 -11.51 15.23 31.57
CA LYS A 527 -12.88 15.49 32.05
C LYS A 527 -13.88 15.30 30.91
N TYR A 528 -13.61 15.87 29.75
CA TYR A 528 -14.45 15.73 28.55
C TYR A 528 -14.67 14.26 28.20
N VAL A 529 -13.59 13.49 28.06
CA VAL A 529 -13.63 12.07 27.73
C VAL A 529 -14.37 11.26 28.81
N PHE A 530 -14.14 11.59 30.09
CA PHE A 530 -14.84 10.94 31.20
C PHE A 530 -16.35 11.19 31.19
N ASP A 531 -16.79 12.40 30.88
CA ASP A 531 -18.21 12.76 30.83
C ASP A 531 -18.93 12.17 29.61
N ARG A 532 -18.21 11.98 28.49
CA ARG A 532 -18.77 11.53 27.21
C ARG A 532 -18.75 10.01 27.01
N TYR A 533 -17.68 9.33 27.42
CA TYR A 533 -17.48 7.90 27.15
C TYR A 533 -17.70 7.06 28.41
N LYS A 534 -18.56 6.03 28.30
CA LYS A 534 -18.88 5.13 29.41
C LYS A 534 -17.73 4.20 29.79
N SER A 535 -16.91 3.83 28.82
CA SER A 535 -15.74 2.95 28.98
C SER A 535 -14.67 3.51 29.90
N THR A 536 -14.70 4.83 30.17
CA THR A 536 -13.74 5.54 31.02
C THR A 536 -14.07 5.51 32.51
N GLN A 537 -15.24 4.98 32.90
CA GLN A 537 -15.63 4.81 34.30
C GLN A 537 -14.69 3.83 35.00
N GLY A 538 -13.86 4.34 35.92
CA GLY A 538 -12.84 3.57 36.65
C GLY A 538 -11.40 3.89 36.25
N GLY A 539 -11.18 4.78 35.29
CA GLY A 539 -9.89 5.31 34.85
C GLY A 539 -9.89 5.61 33.37
N VAL A 540 -9.50 6.84 33.02
CA VAL A 540 -9.36 7.27 31.64
C VAL A 540 -8.14 6.61 31.05
N ASP A 541 -8.36 5.75 30.08
CA ASP A 541 -7.30 5.19 29.22
C ASP A 541 -7.76 5.32 27.76
N THR A 542 -6.92 5.87 26.90
CA THR A 542 -7.26 6.24 25.53
C THR A 542 -7.74 5.05 24.71
N TYR A 543 -7.12 3.87 24.84
CA TYR A 543 -7.55 2.69 24.06
C TYR A 543 -9.01 2.29 24.32
N LYS A 544 -9.51 2.46 25.57
CA LYS A 544 -10.91 2.17 25.91
C LYS A 544 -11.86 3.15 25.22
N THR A 545 -11.45 4.42 25.17
CA THR A 545 -12.20 5.48 24.48
C THR A 545 -12.29 5.21 23.00
N PHE A 546 -11.17 4.83 22.37
CA PHE A 546 -11.14 4.45 20.95
C PHE A 546 -11.98 3.22 20.66
N PHE A 547 -12.01 2.24 21.58
CA PHE A 547 -12.87 1.07 21.43
C PHE A 547 -14.36 1.45 21.45
N GLU A 548 -14.78 2.30 22.37
CA GLU A 548 -16.18 2.78 22.43
C GLU A 548 -16.51 3.66 21.22
N LEU A 549 -15.61 4.54 20.81
CA LEU A 549 -15.74 5.34 19.59
C LEU A 549 -15.93 4.43 18.38
N GLY A 550 -15.08 3.42 18.21
CA GLY A 550 -15.16 2.47 17.10
C GLY A 550 -16.48 1.71 17.01
N LEU A 551 -17.16 1.51 18.13
CA LEU A 551 -18.51 0.93 18.15
C LEU A 551 -19.62 1.93 17.80
N SER A 552 -19.35 3.22 17.84
CA SER A 552 -20.34 4.28 17.55
C SER A 552 -20.25 4.82 16.11
N LEU A 553 -19.16 4.53 15.39
CA LEU A 553 -18.93 5.01 14.01
C LEU A 553 -19.62 4.18 12.91
N PRO A 554 -19.89 2.84 13.09
CA PRO A 554 -20.67 2.03 12.16
C PRO A 554 -22.14 2.39 12.09
#